data_556e9ca666548a1d10535c53de5bab25
#
_entry.id   556e9ca666548a1d10535c53de5bab25
#
_cell.length_a   1.000
_cell.length_b   1.000
_cell.length_c   1.000
_cell.angle_alpha   90.00
_cell.angle_beta   90.00
_cell.angle_gamma   90.00
#
_symmetry.space_group_name_H-M   'P 1'
#
loop_
_entity.id
_entity.type
_entity.pdbx_description
1 polymer ?
#
loop_
_entity_poly.entity_id
_entity_poly.type
_entity_poly.pdbx_seq_one_letter_code
_entity_poly.pdbx_strand_id
1 'polypeptide(L)'
;MKKSLETICIHGGWKPTKGEPQQLPIYQSTTFKYDTSEQMARLFDLKDSGYFYTRLANPTNDAVAKKIAALEGGIGAVLTSSGQAANFYAVFNICEAGDHIITPNTIYGGTFNLFGVTLKKMGIDCTFIDPEWEDERIEAAFKSNTKCFFGETISNPGGKVFDIERFANLAHKHGVPLIVDNTFATPINCRPFEWGCDIVTHSTTKYMDGHATQVGGAVVDSGNFDWEAHSDKFRGLTRPDESYHGLIYTENFGKMAYLTKLISQLMRDLGSIPSPQNAFLLNLGLETLHLRMRQHCDNAQKVAEWLEKNEKVAWVNYCGLPSNKYYTLGQKYLPNGSCGVIAFGLKGSREDAIRFMDNLDFISIVTHVADARTCILHPASHTHRQLSDEQLREAGIAPDLIRLSVGIENVNDIIADIEQALNKA
;
A
#
# COMPACT_ATOMS: atom_id res chain seq x y z
N MET A 1 -23.00 16.87 -3.24
CA MET A 1 -22.06 17.08 -4.36
C MET A 1 -20.81 16.24 -4.07
N LYS A 2 -20.41 15.34 -4.97
CA LYS A 2 -19.17 14.55 -4.84
C LYS A 2 -17.99 15.51 -5.03
N LYS A 3 -17.07 15.56 -4.06
CA LYS A 3 -15.89 16.44 -4.12
C LYS A 3 -14.79 15.78 -4.96
N SER A 4 -13.97 16.59 -5.64
CA SER A 4 -12.75 16.14 -6.32
C SER A 4 -11.67 15.69 -5.33
N LEU A 5 -10.69 14.89 -5.79
CA LEU A 5 -9.60 14.39 -4.95
C LEU A 5 -8.79 15.51 -4.32
N GLU A 6 -8.50 16.58 -5.06
CA GLU A 6 -7.78 17.76 -4.57
C GLU A 6 -8.50 18.38 -3.37
N THR A 7 -9.81 18.53 -3.46
CA THR A 7 -10.64 19.05 -2.36
C THR A 7 -10.66 18.07 -1.17
N ILE A 8 -10.68 16.76 -1.42
CA ILE A 8 -10.63 15.76 -0.36
C ILE A 8 -9.27 15.76 0.34
N CYS A 9 -8.16 15.90 -0.39
CA CYS A 9 -6.84 16.07 0.19
C CYS A 9 -6.82 17.15 1.28
N ILE A 10 -7.44 18.28 1.02
CA ILE A 10 -7.46 19.43 1.95
C ILE A 10 -8.51 19.24 3.07
N HIS A 11 -9.76 18.93 2.68
CA HIS A 11 -10.93 19.02 3.57
C HIS A 11 -11.48 17.66 4.04
N GLY A 12 -10.86 16.54 3.63
CA GLY A 12 -11.30 15.21 4.05
C GLY A 12 -11.01 14.95 5.53
N GLY A 13 -11.88 14.18 6.18
CA GLY A 13 -11.68 13.67 7.54
C GLY A 13 -11.97 14.64 8.67
N TRP A 14 -11.40 15.83 8.67
CA TRP A 14 -11.62 16.86 9.69
C TRP A 14 -12.62 17.92 9.22
N LYS A 15 -13.63 18.19 10.04
CA LYS A 15 -14.65 19.23 9.80
C LYS A 15 -14.86 20.03 11.07
N PRO A 16 -14.11 21.13 11.25
CA PRO A 16 -14.25 21.96 12.44
C PRO A 16 -15.64 22.60 12.52
N THR A 17 -16.18 22.69 13.72
CA THR A 17 -17.37 23.45 14.06
C THR A 17 -16.99 24.84 14.58
N LYS A 18 -18.00 25.66 14.92
CA LYS A 18 -17.75 27.02 15.39
C LYS A 18 -16.88 27.03 16.64
N GLY A 19 -15.71 27.69 16.56
CA GLY A 19 -14.76 27.82 17.66
C GLY A 19 -13.75 26.70 17.78
N GLU A 20 -13.85 25.65 16.95
CA GLU A 20 -12.82 24.59 16.87
C GLU A 20 -11.63 25.02 16.00
N PRO A 21 -10.44 24.43 16.22
CA PRO A 21 -9.26 24.70 15.40
C PRO A 21 -9.51 24.36 13.93
N GLN A 22 -9.06 25.23 13.01
CA GLN A 22 -9.09 24.94 11.56
C GLN A 22 -8.25 23.71 11.23
N GLN A 23 -7.07 23.58 11.84
CA GLN A 23 -6.19 22.45 11.67
C GLN A 23 -6.62 21.30 12.60
N LEU A 24 -6.45 20.05 12.12
CA LEU A 24 -6.72 18.85 12.89
C LEU A 24 -5.95 18.85 14.22
N PRO A 25 -6.62 18.78 15.40
CA PRO A 25 -5.93 18.70 16.68
C PRO A 25 -5.21 17.37 16.90
N ILE A 26 -4.12 17.39 17.66
CA ILE A 26 -3.44 16.19 18.13
C ILE A 26 -4.00 15.79 19.49
N TYR A 27 -4.79 14.71 19.52
CA TYR A 27 -5.32 14.14 20.77
C TYR A 27 -4.31 13.18 21.40
N GLN A 28 -3.32 13.74 22.08
CA GLN A 28 -2.25 12.96 22.74
C GLN A 28 -2.73 12.46 24.10
N SER A 29 -3.64 11.50 24.11
CA SER A 29 -4.22 10.89 25.31
C SER A 29 -4.30 9.37 25.15
N THR A 30 -4.05 8.65 26.25
CA THR A 30 -4.21 7.19 26.29
C THR A 30 -5.69 6.80 26.40
N THR A 31 -6.45 7.55 27.22
CA THR A 31 -7.84 7.22 27.60
C THR A 31 -8.72 8.45 27.53
N PHE A 32 -10.03 8.22 27.52
CA PHE A 32 -11.05 9.27 27.45
C PHE A 32 -12.04 9.09 28.61
N LYS A 33 -12.56 10.20 29.14
CA LYS A 33 -13.48 10.21 30.29
C LYS A 33 -14.92 10.05 29.83
N TYR A 34 -15.69 9.27 30.60
CA TYR A 34 -17.12 9.16 30.52
C TYR A 34 -17.78 9.45 31.86
N ASP A 35 -19.05 9.84 31.86
CA ASP A 35 -19.76 10.27 33.05
C ASP A 35 -20.36 9.11 33.85
N THR A 36 -20.65 7.98 33.19
CA THR A 36 -21.28 6.82 33.86
C THR A 36 -20.61 5.50 33.44
N SER A 37 -20.62 4.53 34.35
CA SER A 37 -20.16 3.15 34.06
C SER A 37 -20.97 2.48 32.93
N GLU A 38 -22.25 2.80 32.80
CA GLU A 38 -23.11 2.29 31.75
C GLU A 38 -22.66 2.75 30.37
N GLN A 39 -22.33 4.04 30.20
CA GLN A 39 -21.77 4.55 28.93
C GLN A 39 -20.49 3.81 28.53
N MET A 40 -19.59 3.57 29.51
CA MET A 40 -18.36 2.83 29.26
C MET A 40 -18.64 1.37 28.88
N ALA A 41 -19.56 0.67 29.59
CA ALA A 41 -19.92 -0.70 29.29
C ALA A 41 -20.47 -0.85 27.85
N ARG A 42 -21.33 0.06 27.40
CA ARG A 42 -21.89 0.05 26.05
C ARG A 42 -20.85 0.20 24.94
N LEU A 43 -19.78 0.96 25.19
CA LEU A 43 -18.64 1.06 24.25
C LEU A 43 -17.89 -0.28 24.15
N PHE A 44 -17.62 -0.93 25.28
CA PHE A 44 -16.97 -2.25 25.31
C PHE A 44 -17.81 -3.34 24.65
N ASP A 45 -19.15 -3.24 24.74
CA ASP A 45 -20.10 -4.14 24.09
C ASP A 45 -20.31 -3.82 22.59
N LEU A 46 -19.61 -2.83 22.03
CA LEU A 46 -19.77 -2.32 20.67
C LEU A 46 -21.21 -1.84 20.35
N LYS A 47 -21.97 -1.45 21.38
CA LYS A 47 -23.34 -0.92 21.24
C LYS A 47 -23.39 0.57 20.97
N ASP A 48 -22.32 1.29 21.36
CA ASP A 48 -22.16 2.72 21.10
C ASP A 48 -20.82 2.99 20.39
N SER A 49 -20.75 4.12 19.69
CA SER A 49 -19.50 4.62 19.09
C SER A 49 -18.86 5.67 20.01
N GLY A 50 -17.53 5.64 20.10
CA GLY A 50 -16.78 6.63 20.91
C GLY A 50 -15.33 6.23 21.11
N TYR A 51 -14.63 7.08 21.83
CA TYR A 51 -13.21 6.89 22.14
C TYR A 51 -13.07 6.54 23.63
N PHE A 52 -12.43 5.44 23.96
CA PHE A 52 -12.14 5.07 25.34
C PHE A 52 -10.67 4.72 25.56
N TYR A 53 -10.01 4.20 24.53
CA TYR A 53 -8.59 3.87 24.58
C TYR A 53 -7.94 4.05 23.22
N THR A 54 -6.85 4.81 23.14
CA THR A 54 -6.21 5.22 21.88
C THR A 54 -5.73 4.05 21.02
N ARG A 55 -5.39 2.90 21.61
CA ARG A 55 -5.01 1.69 20.84
C ARG A 55 -6.13 1.22 19.89
N LEU A 56 -7.39 1.41 20.25
CA LEU A 56 -8.54 1.02 19.43
C LEU A 56 -8.99 2.18 18.52
N ALA A 57 -9.10 3.37 19.08
CA ALA A 57 -9.56 4.56 18.36
C ALA A 57 -9.04 5.84 19.01
N ASN A 58 -8.69 6.83 18.17
CA ASN A 58 -8.24 8.15 18.58
C ASN A 58 -8.78 9.20 17.58
N PRO A 59 -9.30 10.35 18.04
CA PRO A 59 -9.90 11.35 17.16
C PRO A 59 -8.98 11.81 16.01
N THR A 60 -7.68 11.98 16.28
CA THR A 60 -6.70 12.37 15.26
C THR A 60 -6.51 11.27 14.22
N ASN A 61 -6.31 10.03 14.67
CA ASN A 61 -6.12 8.88 13.79
C ASN A 61 -7.36 8.63 12.92
N ASP A 62 -8.55 8.73 13.50
CA ASP A 62 -9.82 8.54 12.80
C ASP A 62 -10.07 9.61 11.74
N ALA A 63 -9.72 10.86 12.01
CA ALA A 63 -9.85 11.93 11.03
C ALA A 63 -8.98 11.64 9.80
N VAL A 64 -7.74 11.18 10.00
CA VAL A 64 -6.82 10.83 8.91
C VAL A 64 -7.26 9.56 8.19
N ALA A 65 -7.72 8.55 8.92
CA ALA A 65 -8.30 7.33 8.33
C ALA A 65 -9.52 7.65 7.43
N LYS A 66 -10.43 8.51 7.90
CA LYS A 66 -11.58 9.00 7.11
C LYS A 66 -11.15 9.77 5.86
N LYS A 67 -10.05 10.55 5.92
CA LYS A 67 -9.49 11.23 4.74
C LYS A 67 -9.00 10.22 3.71
N ILE A 68 -8.24 9.20 4.13
CA ILE A 68 -7.72 8.15 3.24
C ILE A 68 -8.88 7.33 2.64
N ALA A 69 -9.86 6.93 3.45
CA ALA A 69 -11.06 6.25 2.95
C ALA A 69 -11.78 7.08 1.88
N ALA A 70 -11.96 8.37 2.10
CA ALA A 70 -12.61 9.27 1.12
C ALA A 70 -11.78 9.43 -0.17
N LEU A 71 -10.44 9.44 -0.09
CA LEU A 71 -9.55 9.50 -1.24
C LEU A 71 -9.66 8.22 -2.08
N GLU A 72 -9.62 7.04 -1.46
CA GLU A 72 -9.80 5.77 -2.15
C GLU A 72 -11.25 5.53 -2.61
N GLY A 73 -12.23 6.17 -1.98
CA GLY A 73 -13.65 5.94 -2.23
C GLY A 73 -14.21 4.74 -1.47
N GLY A 74 -13.54 4.33 -0.39
CA GLY A 74 -14.00 3.29 0.52
C GLY A 74 -15.01 3.78 1.54
N ILE A 75 -15.64 2.85 2.24
CA ILE A 75 -16.62 3.16 3.31
C ILE A 75 -15.95 3.51 4.64
N GLY A 76 -14.71 3.09 4.85
CA GLY A 76 -13.92 3.35 6.04
C GLY A 76 -12.49 2.92 5.88
N ALA A 77 -11.65 3.32 6.84
CA ALA A 77 -10.24 2.91 6.92
C ALA A 77 -9.78 2.80 8.37
N VAL A 78 -8.66 2.10 8.57
CA VAL A 78 -7.94 1.98 9.83
C VAL A 78 -6.47 2.30 9.58
N LEU A 79 -5.87 3.14 10.42
CA LEU A 79 -4.43 3.40 10.39
C LEU A 79 -3.67 2.32 11.16
N THR A 80 -2.52 1.93 10.64
CA THR A 80 -1.59 0.99 11.27
C THR A 80 -0.19 1.59 11.44
N SER A 81 0.64 0.97 12.28
CA SER A 81 2.00 1.46 12.57
C SER A 81 2.99 1.30 11.41
N SER A 82 2.63 0.56 10.37
CA SER A 82 3.44 0.36 9.16
C SER A 82 2.61 -0.24 8.02
N GLY A 83 3.10 -0.14 6.78
CA GLY A 83 2.50 -0.83 5.64
C GLY A 83 2.48 -2.35 5.81
N GLN A 84 3.51 -2.93 6.43
CA GLN A 84 3.55 -4.37 6.71
C GLN A 84 2.49 -4.78 7.74
N ALA A 85 2.21 -3.95 8.74
CA ALA A 85 1.11 -4.19 9.64
C ALA A 85 -0.25 -4.08 8.91
N ALA A 86 -0.38 -3.16 7.94
CA ALA A 86 -1.58 -3.06 7.11
C ALA A 86 -1.79 -4.34 6.28
N ASN A 87 -0.75 -4.83 5.58
CA ASN A 87 -0.83 -6.06 4.78
C ASN A 87 -1.10 -7.29 5.67
N PHE A 88 -0.44 -7.38 6.82
CA PHE A 88 -0.69 -8.45 7.79
C PHE A 88 -2.14 -8.42 8.29
N TYR A 89 -2.64 -7.28 8.74
CA TYR A 89 -4.00 -7.16 9.27
C TYR A 89 -5.07 -7.39 8.20
N ALA A 90 -4.83 -6.89 6.98
CA ALA A 90 -5.79 -7.09 5.89
C ALA A 90 -6.01 -8.58 5.59
N VAL A 91 -4.96 -9.39 5.61
CA VAL A 91 -5.03 -10.83 5.37
C VAL A 91 -5.45 -11.59 6.62
N PHE A 92 -4.82 -11.33 7.76
CA PHE A 92 -5.05 -12.09 9.00
C PHE A 92 -6.46 -11.89 9.58
N ASN A 93 -7.12 -10.79 9.25
CA ASN A 93 -8.51 -10.51 9.65
C ASN A 93 -9.53 -11.53 9.11
N ILE A 94 -9.20 -12.19 8.00
CA ILE A 94 -10.07 -13.15 7.30
C ILE A 94 -9.48 -14.55 7.15
N CYS A 95 -8.25 -14.74 7.64
CA CYS A 95 -7.55 -16.03 7.61
C CYS A 95 -7.37 -16.60 9.02
N GLU A 96 -7.39 -17.92 9.11
CA GLU A 96 -7.10 -18.70 10.31
C GLU A 96 -6.05 -19.78 9.99
N ALA A 97 -5.55 -20.48 11.00
CA ALA A 97 -4.64 -21.61 10.79
C ALA A 97 -5.33 -22.70 9.93
N GLY A 98 -4.66 -23.14 8.89
CA GLY A 98 -5.17 -24.05 7.88
C GLY A 98 -5.68 -23.35 6.61
N ASP A 99 -5.71 -22.04 6.57
CA ASP A 99 -6.15 -21.28 5.40
C ASP A 99 -5.02 -21.05 4.38
N HIS A 100 -5.41 -20.55 3.22
CA HIS A 100 -4.55 -20.35 2.07
C HIS A 100 -4.80 -18.98 1.43
N ILE A 101 -3.74 -18.36 0.88
CA ILE A 101 -3.81 -17.13 0.09
C ILE A 101 -3.07 -17.29 -1.23
N ILE A 102 -3.40 -16.46 -2.20
CA ILE A 102 -2.70 -16.39 -3.50
C ILE A 102 -2.17 -14.97 -3.70
N THR A 103 -0.97 -14.85 -4.26
CA THR A 103 -0.34 -13.57 -4.57
C THR A 103 0.65 -13.70 -5.72
N PRO A 104 0.88 -12.64 -6.53
CA PRO A 104 1.98 -12.62 -7.48
C PRO A 104 3.35 -12.72 -6.80
N ASN A 105 4.29 -13.37 -7.45
CA ASN A 105 5.69 -13.43 -7.00
C ASN A 105 6.44 -12.09 -7.13
N THR A 106 5.79 -11.09 -7.73
CA THR A 106 6.36 -9.77 -8.02
C THR A 106 6.05 -8.70 -6.98
N ILE A 107 5.34 -9.05 -5.89
CA ILE A 107 5.05 -8.13 -4.79
C ILE A 107 6.31 -7.72 -4.04
N TYR A 108 6.21 -6.64 -3.25
CA TYR A 108 7.30 -6.14 -2.41
C TYR A 108 7.95 -7.26 -1.57
N GLY A 109 9.29 -7.31 -1.57
CA GLY A 109 10.06 -8.39 -0.92
C GLY A 109 9.74 -8.60 0.56
N GLY A 110 9.41 -7.53 1.31
CA GLY A 110 8.95 -7.65 2.70
C GLY A 110 7.61 -8.38 2.81
N THR A 111 6.68 -8.11 1.91
CA THR A 111 5.36 -8.78 1.85
C THR A 111 5.51 -10.21 1.35
N PHE A 112 6.40 -10.46 0.39
CA PHE A 112 6.75 -11.81 -0.05
C PHE A 112 7.23 -12.68 1.12
N ASN A 113 8.14 -12.16 1.95
CA ASN A 113 8.63 -12.85 3.14
C ASN A 113 7.53 -12.99 4.22
N LEU A 114 6.70 -11.95 4.40
CA LEU A 114 5.57 -12.00 5.33
C LEU A 114 4.64 -13.19 5.00
N PHE A 115 4.28 -13.34 3.74
CA PHE A 115 3.33 -14.38 3.30
C PHE A 115 3.98 -15.76 3.19
N GLY A 116 5.18 -15.85 2.61
CA GLY A 116 5.85 -17.12 2.37
C GLY A 116 6.49 -17.74 3.61
N VAL A 117 6.86 -16.94 4.61
CA VAL A 117 7.60 -17.41 5.78
C VAL A 117 6.85 -17.15 7.08
N THR A 118 6.43 -15.89 7.32
CA THR A 118 5.87 -15.51 8.63
C THR A 118 4.46 -16.05 8.82
N LEU A 119 3.56 -15.88 7.84
CA LEU A 119 2.19 -16.44 7.92
C LEU A 119 2.18 -17.96 7.94
N LYS A 120 3.14 -18.60 7.27
CA LYS A 120 3.30 -20.06 7.32
C LYS A 120 3.55 -20.57 8.74
N LYS A 121 4.28 -19.83 9.58
CA LYS A 121 4.46 -20.16 11.01
C LYS A 121 3.16 -20.06 11.81
N MET A 122 2.17 -19.31 11.29
CA MET A 122 0.84 -19.17 11.88
C MET A 122 -0.17 -20.16 11.26
N GLY A 123 0.30 -21.07 10.40
CA GLY A 123 -0.52 -22.10 9.76
C GLY A 123 -1.26 -21.62 8.52
N ILE A 124 -0.93 -20.44 7.96
CA ILE A 124 -1.52 -19.91 6.74
C ILE A 124 -0.55 -20.15 5.58
N ASP A 125 -0.99 -20.88 4.57
CA ASP A 125 -0.20 -21.17 3.37
C ASP A 125 -0.38 -20.09 2.29
N CYS A 126 0.66 -19.92 1.47
CA CYS A 126 0.64 -18.98 0.35
C CYS A 126 1.12 -19.66 -0.93
N THR A 127 0.37 -19.49 -2.02
CA THR A 127 0.83 -19.83 -3.37
C THR A 127 1.23 -18.56 -4.11
N PHE A 128 2.49 -18.50 -4.52
CA PHE A 128 3.01 -17.46 -5.39
C PHE A 128 2.78 -17.85 -6.85
N ILE A 129 2.22 -16.92 -7.63
CA ILE A 129 1.97 -17.11 -9.06
C ILE A 129 2.76 -16.08 -9.88
N ASP A 130 3.05 -16.41 -11.13
CA ASP A 130 3.45 -15.39 -12.09
C ASP A 130 2.19 -14.71 -12.64
N PRO A 131 2.07 -13.38 -12.52
CA PRO A 131 0.88 -12.65 -12.99
C PRO A 131 0.70 -12.71 -14.52
N GLU A 132 1.72 -13.17 -15.25
CA GLU A 132 1.68 -13.35 -16.71
C GLU A 132 1.17 -14.75 -17.15
N TRP A 133 0.89 -15.66 -16.20
CA TRP A 133 0.28 -16.94 -16.56
C TRP A 133 -1.14 -16.73 -17.11
N GLU A 134 -1.56 -17.69 -17.95
CA GLU A 134 -2.95 -17.78 -18.42
C GLU A 134 -3.91 -18.04 -17.25
N ASP A 135 -5.17 -17.62 -17.41
CA ASP A 135 -6.18 -17.66 -16.36
C ASP A 135 -6.41 -19.07 -15.82
N GLU A 136 -6.43 -20.08 -16.69
CA GLU A 136 -6.62 -21.48 -16.27
C GLU A 136 -5.54 -21.97 -15.32
N ARG A 137 -4.29 -21.53 -15.52
CA ARG A 137 -3.19 -21.88 -14.64
C ARG A 137 -3.26 -21.14 -13.32
N ILE A 138 -3.72 -19.89 -13.32
CA ILE A 138 -3.93 -19.11 -12.12
C ILE A 138 -5.11 -19.68 -11.33
N GLU A 139 -6.21 -20.03 -12.00
CA GLU A 139 -7.36 -20.67 -11.37
C GLU A 139 -7.00 -21.99 -10.69
N ALA A 140 -6.10 -22.77 -11.28
CA ALA A 140 -5.61 -24.01 -10.66
C ALA A 140 -4.86 -23.81 -9.33
N ALA A 141 -4.41 -22.58 -9.01
CA ALA A 141 -3.80 -22.25 -7.75
C ALA A 141 -4.83 -22.04 -6.61
N PHE A 142 -6.11 -21.81 -6.94
CA PHE A 142 -7.16 -21.68 -5.92
C PHE A 142 -7.48 -23.03 -5.28
N LYS A 143 -7.56 -23.03 -3.97
CA LYS A 143 -7.92 -24.19 -3.14
C LYS A 143 -9.26 -23.92 -2.44
N SER A 144 -9.90 -24.96 -1.90
CA SER A 144 -11.17 -24.81 -1.15
C SER A 144 -11.02 -23.88 0.07
N ASN A 145 -9.83 -23.84 0.67
CA ASN A 145 -9.47 -23.02 1.82
C ASN A 145 -8.79 -21.68 1.43
N THR A 146 -8.80 -21.28 0.15
CA THR A 146 -8.30 -19.96 -0.24
C THR A 146 -9.23 -18.87 0.29
N LYS A 147 -8.65 -17.84 0.94
CA LYS A 147 -9.39 -16.74 1.58
C LYS A 147 -9.26 -15.39 0.88
N CYS A 148 -8.17 -15.14 0.19
CA CYS A 148 -8.01 -13.92 -0.60
C CYS A 148 -7.00 -14.10 -1.73
N PHE A 149 -7.11 -13.21 -2.71
CA PHE A 149 -6.05 -12.89 -3.65
C PHE A 149 -5.45 -11.55 -3.23
N PHE A 150 -4.12 -11.47 -3.08
CA PHE A 150 -3.40 -10.24 -2.77
C PHE A 150 -2.61 -9.79 -3.98
N GLY A 151 -2.58 -8.49 -4.28
CA GLY A 151 -1.78 -7.90 -5.36
C GLY A 151 -1.17 -6.56 -4.96
N GLU A 152 -0.37 -5.98 -5.83
CA GLU A 152 0.27 -4.66 -5.66
C GLU A 152 0.10 -3.88 -6.96
N THR A 153 -0.50 -2.70 -6.94
CA THR A 153 -0.84 -1.90 -8.14
C THR A 153 0.36 -1.71 -9.06
N ILE A 154 1.50 -1.34 -8.50
CA ILE A 154 2.79 -1.20 -9.19
C ILE A 154 3.85 -1.88 -8.35
N SER A 155 4.47 -2.92 -8.89
CA SER A 155 5.43 -3.75 -8.14
C SER A 155 6.74 -3.02 -7.83
N ASN A 156 7.34 -3.35 -6.68
CA ASN A 156 8.62 -2.83 -6.21
C ASN A 156 9.65 -3.97 -6.07
N PRO A 157 10.81 -3.93 -6.75
CA PRO A 157 11.34 -2.82 -7.56
C PRO A 157 11.00 -2.87 -9.05
N GLY A 158 10.33 -3.89 -9.53
CA GLY A 158 10.22 -4.22 -10.94
C GLY A 158 9.32 -3.30 -11.78
N GLY A 159 8.50 -2.42 -11.19
CA GLY A 159 7.64 -1.50 -11.93
C GLY A 159 6.57 -2.16 -12.82
N LYS A 160 6.20 -3.42 -12.54
CA LYS A 160 5.13 -4.13 -13.27
C LYS A 160 3.77 -3.61 -12.83
N VAL A 161 2.85 -3.39 -13.77
CA VAL A 161 1.47 -2.98 -13.48
C VAL A 161 0.59 -4.21 -13.33
N PHE A 162 -0.16 -4.27 -12.24
CA PHE A 162 -1.08 -5.35 -11.93
C PHE A 162 -2.44 -5.14 -12.63
N ASP A 163 -2.94 -6.14 -13.32
CA ASP A 163 -4.25 -6.10 -14.00
C ASP A 163 -5.38 -6.31 -12.97
N ILE A 164 -5.77 -5.23 -12.28
CA ILE A 164 -6.69 -5.25 -11.13
C ILE A 164 -8.01 -5.91 -11.50
N GLU A 165 -8.63 -5.50 -12.62
CA GLU A 165 -9.96 -6.02 -13.03
C GLU A 165 -9.91 -7.51 -13.35
N ARG A 166 -8.86 -7.97 -14.05
CA ARG A 166 -8.64 -9.39 -14.34
C ARG A 166 -8.59 -10.22 -13.04
N PHE A 167 -7.75 -9.80 -12.10
CA PHE A 167 -7.55 -10.54 -10.86
C PHE A 167 -8.74 -10.40 -9.89
N ALA A 168 -9.47 -9.30 -9.92
CA ALA A 168 -10.74 -9.16 -9.20
C ALA A 168 -11.77 -10.19 -9.70
N ASN A 169 -11.93 -10.30 -11.02
CA ASN A 169 -12.84 -11.27 -11.63
C ASN A 169 -12.48 -12.71 -11.26
N LEU A 170 -11.18 -13.07 -11.31
CA LEU A 170 -10.71 -14.39 -10.89
C LEU A 170 -10.96 -14.65 -9.41
N ALA A 171 -10.64 -13.71 -8.53
CA ALA A 171 -10.87 -13.83 -7.09
C ALA A 171 -12.38 -14.01 -6.78
N HIS A 172 -13.23 -13.17 -7.34
CA HIS A 172 -14.68 -13.21 -7.13
C HIS A 172 -15.32 -14.49 -7.68
N LYS A 173 -14.86 -15.02 -8.82
CA LYS A 173 -15.27 -16.33 -9.34
C LYS A 173 -15.09 -17.45 -8.32
N HIS A 174 -14.04 -17.36 -7.49
CA HIS A 174 -13.75 -18.31 -6.42
C HIS A 174 -14.32 -17.89 -5.05
N GLY A 175 -15.14 -16.83 -5.00
CA GLY A 175 -15.80 -16.34 -3.77
C GLY A 175 -14.81 -15.85 -2.72
N VAL A 176 -13.74 -15.17 -3.13
CA VAL A 176 -12.75 -14.55 -2.25
C VAL A 176 -12.49 -13.09 -2.66
N PRO A 177 -12.18 -12.20 -1.70
CA PRO A 177 -11.87 -10.80 -2.00
C PRO A 177 -10.51 -10.64 -2.67
N LEU A 178 -10.39 -9.58 -3.49
CA LEU A 178 -9.13 -9.04 -3.95
C LEU A 178 -8.65 -7.96 -2.99
N ILE A 179 -7.42 -8.10 -2.47
CA ILE A 179 -6.70 -7.10 -1.66
C ILE A 179 -5.58 -6.52 -2.50
N VAL A 180 -5.48 -5.18 -2.58
CA VAL A 180 -4.43 -4.52 -3.37
C VAL A 180 -3.65 -3.52 -2.52
N ASP A 181 -2.33 -3.69 -2.48
CA ASP A 181 -1.42 -2.66 -1.98
C ASP A 181 -1.27 -1.55 -3.02
N ASN A 182 -1.84 -0.38 -2.73
CA ASN A 182 -1.89 0.77 -3.64
C ASN A 182 -0.85 1.85 -3.28
N THR A 183 0.23 1.46 -2.61
CA THR A 183 1.25 2.38 -2.07
C THR A 183 1.88 3.27 -3.13
N PHE A 184 2.28 2.72 -4.29
CA PHE A 184 3.01 3.48 -5.31
C PHE A 184 2.11 4.31 -6.20
N ALA A 185 0.92 3.83 -6.52
CA ALA A 185 -0.02 4.60 -7.32
C ALA A 185 -0.68 5.72 -6.50
N THR A 186 -0.95 5.49 -5.23
CA THR A 186 -1.81 6.31 -4.37
C THR A 186 -3.22 6.51 -4.95
N PRO A 187 -4.22 6.97 -4.19
CA PRO A 187 -5.56 7.23 -4.74
C PRO A 187 -5.59 8.36 -5.78
N ILE A 188 -4.49 9.10 -5.94
CA ILE A 188 -4.39 10.15 -6.96
C ILE A 188 -4.23 9.56 -8.37
N ASN A 189 -3.42 8.51 -8.51
CA ASN A 189 -3.15 7.90 -9.81
C ASN A 189 -4.02 6.67 -10.08
N CYS A 190 -4.41 5.91 -9.03
CA CYS A 190 -5.26 4.73 -9.17
C CYS A 190 -6.20 4.61 -7.96
N ARG A 191 -7.43 4.25 -8.23
CA ARG A 191 -8.42 3.88 -7.20
C ARG A 191 -8.88 2.44 -7.47
N PRO A 192 -8.25 1.43 -6.84
CA PRO A 192 -8.49 0.03 -7.15
C PRO A 192 -9.95 -0.42 -7.00
N PHE A 193 -10.73 0.24 -6.13
CA PHE A 193 -12.16 -0.06 -5.97
C PHE A 193 -12.99 0.18 -7.24
N GLU A 194 -12.57 1.08 -8.11
CA GLU A 194 -13.22 1.33 -9.40
C GLU A 194 -13.03 0.18 -10.40
N TRP A 195 -12.12 -0.77 -10.08
CA TRP A 195 -11.76 -1.92 -10.89
C TRP A 195 -12.07 -3.27 -10.21
N GLY A 196 -12.92 -3.27 -9.17
CA GLY A 196 -13.37 -4.48 -8.52
C GLY A 196 -12.53 -4.96 -7.34
N CYS A 197 -11.51 -4.21 -6.90
CA CYS A 197 -10.81 -4.50 -5.66
C CYS A 197 -11.75 -4.31 -4.45
N ASP A 198 -11.59 -5.14 -3.42
CA ASP A 198 -12.44 -5.10 -2.23
C ASP A 198 -11.77 -4.39 -1.05
N ILE A 199 -10.48 -4.61 -0.87
CA ILE A 199 -9.69 -4.06 0.23
C ILE A 199 -8.42 -3.46 -0.35
N VAL A 200 -8.08 -2.24 0.09
CA VAL A 200 -6.84 -1.57 -0.28
C VAL A 200 -5.96 -1.42 0.95
N THR A 201 -4.67 -1.69 0.78
CA THR A 201 -3.64 -1.39 1.79
C THR A 201 -2.68 -0.33 1.30
N HIS A 202 -2.06 0.38 2.25
CA HIS A 202 -1.03 1.36 1.99
C HIS A 202 0.10 1.28 3.00
N SER A 203 1.32 1.44 2.52
CA SER A 203 2.39 2.00 3.34
C SER A 203 2.29 3.53 3.29
N THR A 204 1.67 4.14 4.30
CA THR A 204 1.55 5.61 4.36
C THR A 204 2.90 6.29 4.55
N THR A 205 3.94 5.54 4.89
CA THR A 205 5.35 5.93 4.95
C THR A 205 5.87 6.56 3.64
N LYS A 206 5.24 6.21 2.51
CA LYS A 206 5.70 6.53 1.15
C LYS A 206 5.09 7.86 0.67
N TYR A 207 4.58 7.94 -0.54
CA TYR A 207 4.02 9.17 -1.11
C TYR A 207 2.98 9.87 -0.25
N MET A 208 2.19 9.14 0.56
CA MET A 208 1.17 9.77 1.40
C MET A 208 1.79 10.71 2.45
N ASP A 209 2.87 10.29 3.11
CA ASP A 209 3.71 11.15 3.95
C ASP A 209 4.56 12.07 3.05
N GLY A 210 5.35 11.47 2.15
CA GLY A 210 6.15 12.12 1.13
C GLY A 210 7.37 12.91 1.64
N HIS A 211 7.66 12.86 2.93
CA HIS A 211 8.72 13.65 3.59
C HIS A 211 9.67 12.78 4.43
N ALA A 212 9.48 11.46 4.45
CA ALA A 212 10.24 10.50 5.27
C ALA A 212 10.20 10.84 6.78
N THR A 213 9.07 11.36 7.27
CA THR A 213 8.92 11.84 8.66
C THR A 213 8.27 10.83 9.59
N GLN A 214 7.51 9.86 9.04
CA GLN A 214 6.81 8.86 9.84
C GLN A 214 6.76 7.50 9.14
N VAL A 215 6.66 6.44 9.92
CA VAL A 215 6.33 5.10 9.45
C VAL A 215 4.87 4.83 9.78
N GLY A 216 4.09 4.37 8.80
CA GLY A 216 2.68 4.08 8.99
C GLY A 216 2.09 3.25 7.86
N GLY A 217 0.86 2.83 8.05
CA GLY A 217 0.05 2.12 7.05
C GLY A 217 -1.42 2.44 7.19
N ALA A 218 -2.20 1.95 6.26
CA ALA A 218 -3.66 2.02 6.28
C ALA A 218 -4.27 0.78 5.62
N VAL A 219 -5.42 0.36 6.13
CA VAL A 219 -6.32 -0.62 5.52
C VAL A 219 -7.62 0.10 5.19
N VAL A 220 -8.08 0.02 3.96
CA VAL A 220 -9.32 0.66 3.48
C VAL A 220 -10.25 -0.43 2.95
N ASP A 221 -11.53 -0.37 3.32
CA ASP A 221 -12.55 -1.30 2.87
C ASP A 221 -13.51 -0.60 1.89
N SER A 222 -13.79 -1.25 0.76
CA SER A 222 -14.81 -0.79 -0.19
C SER A 222 -16.23 -0.96 0.33
N GLY A 223 -16.45 -1.95 1.21
CA GLY A 223 -17.78 -2.41 1.66
C GLY A 223 -18.59 -3.11 0.57
N ASN A 224 -17.94 -3.58 -0.50
CA ASN A 224 -18.64 -4.20 -1.64
C ASN A 224 -18.57 -5.72 -1.62
N PHE A 225 -17.61 -6.34 -0.92
CA PHE A 225 -17.55 -7.79 -0.86
C PHE A 225 -18.69 -8.36 0.00
N ASP A 226 -19.43 -9.32 -0.54
CA ASP A 226 -20.56 -9.96 0.14
C ASP A 226 -20.07 -11.13 1.00
N TRP A 227 -19.75 -10.83 2.27
CA TRP A 227 -19.28 -11.82 3.24
C TRP A 227 -20.33 -12.90 3.53
N GLU A 228 -21.63 -12.55 3.52
CA GLU A 228 -22.73 -13.46 3.80
C GLU A 228 -22.94 -14.48 2.67
N ALA A 229 -22.79 -14.07 1.41
CA ALA A 229 -22.83 -14.98 0.26
C ALA A 229 -21.74 -16.08 0.35
N HIS A 230 -20.67 -15.82 1.11
CA HIS A 230 -19.55 -16.73 1.28
C HIS A 230 -19.32 -17.09 2.77
N SER A 231 -20.41 -17.17 3.55
CA SER A 231 -20.40 -17.31 5.02
C SER A 231 -19.58 -18.51 5.52
N ASP A 232 -19.56 -19.61 4.81
CA ASP A 232 -18.76 -20.78 5.21
C ASP A 232 -17.26 -20.59 5.07
N LYS A 233 -16.83 -19.68 4.19
CA LYS A 233 -15.41 -19.30 4.06
C LYS A 233 -15.00 -18.30 5.14
N PHE A 234 -15.86 -17.35 5.49
CA PHE A 234 -15.52 -16.21 6.36
C PHE A 234 -16.23 -16.29 7.71
N ARG A 235 -16.10 -17.44 8.38
CA ARG A 235 -16.76 -17.73 9.65
C ARG A 235 -16.47 -16.72 10.74
N GLY A 236 -15.23 -16.17 10.80
CA GLY A 236 -14.85 -15.14 11.75
C GLY A 236 -15.63 -13.81 11.62
N LEU A 237 -16.37 -13.59 10.50
CA LEU A 237 -17.23 -12.43 10.30
C LEU A 237 -18.72 -12.79 10.40
N THR A 238 -19.08 -14.03 10.04
CA THR A 238 -20.47 -14.46 9.79
C THR A 238 -21.00 -15.47 10.82
N ARG A 239 -20.21 -15.81 11.85
CA ARG A 239 -20.60 -16.69 12.96
C ARG A 239 -20.39 -15.97 14.30
N PRO A 240 -21.02 -16.46 15.39
CA PRO A 240 -20.89 -15.88 16.71
C PRO A 240 -19.43 -15.81 17.18
N ASP A 241 -19.01 -14.62 17.62
CA ASP A 241 -17.68 -14.37 18.16
C ASP A 241 -17.68 -14.60 19.69
N GLU A 242 -16.85 -15.52 20.15
CA GLU A 242 -16.74 -15.85 21.58
C GLU A 242 -16.20 -14.69 22.42
N SER A 243 -15.36 -13.82 21.84
CA SER A 243 -14.78 -12.67 22.55
C SER A 243 -15.74 -11.50 22.74
N TYR A 244 -16.89 -11.53 22.05
CA TYR A 244 -17.96 -10.52 22.14
C TYR A 244 -19.34 -11.12 22.38
N HIS A 245 -19.43 -12.07 23.31
CA HIS A 245 -20.71 -12.67 23.78
C HIS A 245 -21.60 -13.23 22.64
N GLY A 246 -20.99 -13.76 21.60
CA GLY A 246 -21.71 -14.33 20.47
C GLY A 246 -22.18 -13.32 19.42
N LEU A 247 -21.59 -12.12 19.38
CA LEU A 247 -21.86 -11.12 18.34
C LEU A 247 -21.45 -11.66 16.97
N ILE A 248 -22.28 -11.43 15.95
CA ILE A 248 -21.97 -11.71 14.55
C ILE A 248 -21.72 -10.38 13.84
N TYR A 249 -20.50 -10.19 13.31
CA TYR A 249 -20.07 -8.89 12.77
C TYR A 249 -20.93 -8.45 11.57
N THR A 250 -21.22 -9.35 10.64
CA THR A 250 -22.04 -9.02 9.45
C THR A 250 -23.46 -8.61 9.80
N GLU A 251 -24.10 -9.28 10.77
CA GLU A 251 -25.46 -8.94 11.22
C GLU A 251 -25.50 -7.60 11.96
N ASN A 252 -24.49 -7.30 12.79
CA ASN A 252 -24.51 -6.12 13.65
C ASN A 252 -23.95 -4.87 12.97
N PHE A 253 -23.02 -5.02 12.03
CA PHE A 253 -22.31 -3.88 11.42
C PHE A 253 -22.43 -3.82 9.89
N GLY A 254 -23.09 -4.81 9.27
CA GLY A 254 -23.31 -4.86 7.84
C GLY A 254 -21.99 -4.65 7.05
N LYS A 255 -21.96 -3.64 6.21
CA LYS A 255 -20.76 -3.32 5.41
C LYS A 255 -19.51 -2.97 6.23
N MET A 256 -19.67 -2.52 7.47
CA MET A 256 -18.54 -2.19 8.36
C MET A 256 -17.98 -3.41 9.11
N ALA A 257 -18.54 -4.61 8.91
CA ALA A 257 -18.16 -5.82 9.62
C ALA A 257 -16.65 -6.10 9.59
N TYR A 258 -16.04 -6.00 8.43
CA TYR A 258 -14.60 -6.26 8.24
C TYR A 258 -13.72 -5.30 9.05
N LEU A 259 -13.97 -3.99 8.96
CA LEU A 259 -13.19 -2.99 9.70
C LEU A 259 -13.49 -3.05 11.21
N THR A 260 -14.74 -3.30 11.60
CA THR A 260 -15.11 -3.43 13.01
C THR A 260 -14.37 -4.61 13.66
N LYS A 261 -14.34 -5.77 12.99
CA LYS A 261 -13.57 -6.93 13.46
C LYS A 261 -12.08 -6.63 13.54
N LEU A 262 -11.52 -5.98 12.52
CA LEU A 262 -10.10 -5.60 12.50
C LEU A 262 -9.74 -4.74 13.72
N ILE A 263 -10.57 -3.74 14.05
CA ILE A 263 -10.35 -2.86 15.21
C ILE A 263 -10.56 -3.61 16.53
N SER A 264 -11.70 -4.30 16.66
CA SER A 264 -12.14 -4.90 17.92
C SER A 264 -11.33 -6.14 18.32
N GLN A 265 -10.71 -6.83 17.35
CA GLN A 265 -9.82 -7.97 17.60
C GLN A 265 -8.35 -7.63 17.34
N LEU A 266 -7.94 -7.45 16.09
CA LEU A 266 -6.52 -7.37 15.76
C LEU A 266 -5.87 -6.10 16.32
N MET A 267 -6.51 -4.94 16.17
CA MET A 267 -5.96 -3.70 16.73
C MET A 267 -5.97 -3.73 18.27
N ARG A 268 -7.03 -4.26 18.87
CA ARG A 268 -7.12 -4.43 20.33
C ARG A 268 -6.02 -5.32 20.88
N ASP A 269 -5.77 -6.46 20.23
CA ASP A 269 -4.93 -7.54 20.79
C ASP A 269 -3.46 -7.38 20.39
N LEU A 270 -3.17 -6.96 19.15
CA LEU A 270 -1.81 -6.82 18.61
C LEU A 270 -1.28 -5.37 18.64
N GLY A 271 -2.17 -4.38 18.61
CA GLY A 271 -1.85 -3.00 18.93
C GLY A 271 -0.99 -2.23 17.94
N SER A 272 -0.93 -2.61 16.66
CA SER A 272 -0.10 -1.93 15.63
C SER A 272 -0.73 -0.60 15.18
N ILE A 273 -0.91 0.35 16.08
CA ILE A 273 -1.48 1.68 15.85
C ILE A 273 -0.35 2.72 15.71
N PRO A 274 -0.46 3.73 14.82
CA PRO A 274 0.43 4.88 14.85
C PRO A 274 0.10 5.84 15.99
N SER A 275 1.08 6.61 16.46
CA SER A 275 0.81 7.69 17.39
C SER A 275 -0.06 8.78 16.75
N PRO A 276 -0.87 9.53 17.53
CA PRO A 276 -1.61 10.68 17.01
C PRO A 276 -0.71 11.74 16.37
N GLN A 277 0.52 11.89 16.84
CA GLN A 277 1.50 12.79 16.24
C GLN A 277 1.91 12.31 14.83
N ASN A 278 2.16 11.00 14.62
CA ASN A 278 2.44 10.46 13.30
C ASN A 278 1.24 10.61 12.36
N ALA A 279 0.03 10.39 12.86
CA ALA A 279 -1.19 10.62 12.08
C ALA A 279 -1.33 12.11 11.67
N PHE A 280 -0.98 13.05 12.55
CA PHE A 280 -0.96 14.47 12.23
C PHE A 280 0.07 14.80 11.13
N LEU A 281 1.30 14.28 11.21
CA LEU A 281 2.32 14.45 10.17
C LEU A 281 1.83 13.88 8.84
N LEU A 282 1.23 12.70 8.86
CA LEU A 282 0.59 12.10 7.68
C LEU A 282 -0.51 12.99 7.10
N ASN A 283 -1.34 13.63 7.95
CA ASN A 283 -2.36 14.58 7.48
C ASN A 283 -1.75 15.73 6.67
N LEU A 284 -0.63 16.30 7.14
CA LEU A 284 0.09 17.36 6.41
C LEU A 284 0.59 16.87 5.05
N GLY A 285 1.13 15.64 4.99
CA GLY A 285 1.54 15.01 3.74
C GLY A 285 0.36 14.81 2.77
N LEU A 286 -0.78 14.35 3.27
CA LEU A 286 -1.98 14.13 2.46
C LEU A 286 -2.55 15.43 1.87
N GLU A 287 -2.42 16.56 2.55
CA GLU A 287 -2.93 17.85 2.06
C GLU A 287 -2.29 18.28 0.73
N THR A 288 -1.03 17.93 0.52
CA THR A 288 -0.29 18.23 -0.72
C THR A 288 -0.10 17.04 -1.65
N LEU A 289 -0.68 15.88 -1.33
CA LEU A 289 -0.46 14.62 -2.06
C LEU A 289 -0.73 14.79 -3.56
N HIS A 290 -1.85 15.40 -3.94
CA HIS A 290 -2.25 15.59 -5.34
C HIS A 290 -1.25 16.44 -6.13
N LEU A 291 -0.62 17.45 -5.52
CA LEU A 291 0.40 18.28 -6.15
C LEU A 291 1.72 17.51 -6.31
N ARG A 292 2.13 16.82 -5.24
CA ARG A 292 3.38 16.04 -5.23
C ARG A 292 3.32 14.89 -6.22
N MET A 293 2.22 14.13 -6.26
CA MET A 293 2.07 13.01 -7.19
C MET A 293 2.18 13.47 -8.65
N ARG A 294 1.55 14.58 -9.01
CA ARG A 294 1.70 15.16 -10.35
C ARG A 294 3.15 15.47 -10.68
N GLN A 295 3.86 16.16 -9.78
CA GLN A 295 5.25 16.53 -9.99
C GLN A 295 6.19 15.31 -10.05
N HIS A 296 5.98 14.29 -9.17
CA HIS A 296 6.71 13.03 -9.23
C HIS A 296 6.54 12.32 -10.59
N CYS A 297 5.32 12.23 -11.08
CA CYS A 297 5.02 11.58 -12.37
C CYS A 297 5.63 12.36 -13.54
N ASP A 298 5.50 13.68 -13.56
CA ASP A 298 6.05 14.53 -14.61
C ASP A 298 7.58 14.46 -14.67
N ASN A 299 8.22 14.47 -13.51
CA ASN A 299 9.68 14.33 -13.42
C ASN A 299 10.13 12.93 -13.86
N ALA A 300 9.47 11.89 -13.34
CA ALA A 300 9.82 10.51 -13.68
C ALA A 300 9.64 10.20 -15.16
N GLN A 301 8.58 10.72 -15.80
CA GLN A 301 8.38 10.58 -17.24
C GLN A 301 9.56 11.15 -18.03
N LYS A 302 9.98 12.38 -17.72
CA LYS A 302 11.10 13.04 -18.40
C LYS A 302 12.44 12.35 -18.15
N VAL A 303 12.68 11.90 -16.92
CA VAL A 303 13.89 11.15 -16.57
C VAL A 303 13.91 9.80 -17.28
N ALA A 304 12.78 9.08 -17.32
CA ALA A 304 12.68 7.79 -18.00
C ALA A 304 12.91 7.93 -19.51
N GLU A 305 12.33 8.94 -20.17
CA GLU A 305 12.53 9.25 -21.58
C GLU A 305 13.99 9.63 -21.92
N TRP A 306 14.66 10.31 -20.98
CA TRP A 306 16.07 10.65 -21.12
C TRP A 306 16.96 9.42 -20.93
N LEU A 307 16.69 8.59 -19.91
CA LEU A 307 17.41 7.33 -19.68
C LEU A 307 17.30 6.37 -20.86
N GLU A 308 16.10 6.25 -21.46
CA GLU A 308 15.86 5.36 -22.62
C GLU A 308 16.72 5.74 -23.84
N LYS A 309 17.07 7.01 -23.99
CA LYS A 309 17.90 7.53 -25.08
C LYS A 309 19.40 7.55 -24.78
N ASN A 310 19.80 7.29 -23.53
CA ASN A 310 21.16 7.38 -23.11
C ASN A 310 21.96 6.14 -23.51
N GLU A 311 23.10 6.33 -24.20
CA GLU A 311 23.92 5.24 -24.73
C GLU A 311 24.51 4.31 -23.67
N LYS A 312 24.68 4.77 -22.42
CA LYS A 312 25.20 3.98 -21.29
C LYS A 312 24.14 3.14 -20.59
N VAL A 313 22.86 3.39 -20.87
CA VAL A 313 21.72 2.65 -20.30
C VAL A 313 21.40 1.44 -21.19
N ALA A 314 21.26 0.27 -20.58
CA ALA A 314 20.95 -0.96 -21.29
C ALA A 314 19.43 -1.15 -21.47
N TRP A 315 18.66 -0.83 -20.46
CA TRP A 315 17.22 -0.95 -20.46
C TRP A 315 16.59 0.00 -19.41
N VAL A 316 15.34 0.38 -19.65
CA VAL A 316 14.51 1.16 -18.73
C VAL A 316 13.17 0.47 -18.58
N ASN A 317 12.71 0.27 -17.36
CA ASN A 317 11.38 -0.22 -17.04
C ASN A 317 10.58 0.85 -16.29
N TYR A 318 9.69 1.50 -17.02
CA TYR A 318 8.76 2.50 -16.52
C TYR A 318 7.48 2.44 -17.36
N CYS A 319 6.34 2.13 -16.73
CA CYS A 319 5.09 1.87 -17.47
C CYS A 319 4.50 3.10 -18.16
N GLY A 320 5.04 4.29 -17.95
CA GLY A 320 4.73 5.51 -18.70
C GLY A 320 5.43 5.61 -20.06
N LEU A 321 6.38 4.75 -20.38
CA LEU A 321 7.06 4.72 -21.70
C LEU A 321 6.25 3.87 -22.69
N PRO A 322 6.00 4.36 -23.91
CA PRO A 322 5.30 3.58 -24.96
C PRO A 322 5.99 2.27 -25.35
N SER A 323 7.30 2.18 -25.16
CA SER A 323 8.12 0.96 -25.36
C SER A 323 7.91 -0.11 -24.29
N ASN A 324 7.34 0.25 -23.14
CA ASN A 324 7.15 -0.66 -22.02
C ASN A 324 5.98 -1.62 -22.25
N LYS A 325 6.16 -2.90 -21.97
CA LYS A 325 5.10 -3.90 -22.15
C LYS A 325 3.85 -3.66 -21.29
N TYR A 326 3.98 -2.94 -20.18
CA TYR A 326 2.88 -2.57 -19.29
C TYR A 326 2.26 -1.20 -19.64
N TYR A 327 2.67 -0.55 -20.72
CA TYR A 327 2.16 0.76 -21.10
C TYR A 327 0.63 0.79 -21.21
N THR A 328 0.03 -0.18 -21.89
CA THR A 328 -1.42 -0.27 -22.07
C THR A 328 -2.15 -0.42 -20.72
N LEU A 329 -1.64 -1.28 -19.83
CA LEU A 329 -2.19 -1.41 -18.48
C LEU A 329 -1.97 -0.13 -17.65
N GLY A 330 -0.81 0.51 -17.81
CA GLY A 330 -0.51 1.81 -17.24
C GLY A 330 -1.52 2.88 -17.66
N GLN A 331 -1.83 2.98 -18.94
CA GLN A 331 -2.85 3.92 -19.44
C GLN A 331 -4.25 3.59 -18.91
N LYS A 332 -4.58 2.31 -18.72
CA LYS A 332 -5.87 1.89 -18.16
C LYS A 332 -6.04 2.25 -16.69
N TYR A 333 -5.06 1.89 -15.85
CA TYR A 333 -5.20 1.97 -14.38
C TYR A 333 -4.61 3.23 -13.77
N LEU A 334 -3.70 3.92 -14.48
CA LEU A 334 -2.92 5.06 -14.00
C LEU A 334 -3.09 6.29 -14.89
N PRO A 335 -4.34 6.76 -15.13
CA PRO A 335 -4.59 7.83 -16.10
C PRO A 335 -3.96 9.18 -15.69
N ASN A 336 -3.61 9.37 -14.41
CA ASN A 336 -3.04 10.60 -13.88
C ASN A 336 -1.51 10.53 -13.73
N GLY A 337 -0.86 9.42 -14.15
CA GLY A 337 0.59 9.24 -14.11
C GLY A 337 1.02 7.92 -13.48
N SER A 338 2.23 7.48 -13.82
CA SER A 338 2.77 6.15 -13.56
C SER A 338 3.69 6.06 -12.33
N CYS A 339 3.50 6.90 -11.33
CA CYS A 339 4.34 7.12 -10.14
C CYS A 339 5.75 7.70 -10.44
N GLY A 340 6.55 7.86 -9.38
CA GLY A 340 7.92 8.41 -9.47
C GLY A 340 9.02 7.36 -9.45
N VAL A 341 8.72 6.06 -9.58
CA VAL A 341 9.73 5.00 -9.46
C VAL A 341 10.06 4.42 -10.82
N ILE A 342 11.35 4.45 -11.16
CA ILE A 342 11.92 3.91 -12.40
C ILE A 342 12.88 2.77 -12.02
N ALA A 343 12.84 1.65 -12.75
CA ALA A 343 13.88 0.65 -12.73
C ALA A 343 14.67 0.69 -14.04
N PHE A 344 16.00 0.63 -13.98
CA PHE A 344 16.83 0.62 -15.17
C PHE A 344 18.14 -0.14 -14.92
N GLY A 345 18.82 -0.53 -15.97
CA GLY A 345 20.14 -1.17 -15.91
C GLY A 345 21.17 -0.45 -16.79
N LEU A 346 22.44 -0.47 -16.40
CA LEU A 346 23.53 0.10 -17.17
C LEU A 346 24.15 -0.94 -18.10
N LYS A 347 24.75 -0.47 -19.20
CA LYS A 347 25.65 -1.26 -20.04
C LYS A 347 26.99 -1.37 -19.35
N GLY A 348 27.21 -2.44 -18.60
CA GLY A 348 28.45 -2.63 -17.85
C GLY A 348 28.29 -3.69 -16.77
N SER A 349 29.21 -3.64 -15.82
CA SER A 349 29.28 -4.55 -14.70
C SER A 349 28.49 -4.01 -13.48
N ARG A 350 28.38 -4.83 -12.44
CA ARG A 350 27.87 -4.40 -11.13
C ARG A 350 28.76 -3.29 -10.53
N GLU A 351 30.06 -3.34 -10.76
CA GLU A 351 31.02 -2.35 -10.30
C GLU A 351 30.80 -0.99 -10.98
N ASP A 352 30.37 -1.00 -12.27
CA ASP A 352 30.02 0.25 -12.98
C ASP A 352 28.76 0.87 -12.37
N ALA A 353 27.76 0.07 -12.02
CA ALA A 353 26.57 0.54 -11.32
C ALA A 353 26.89 1.14 -9.93
N ILE A 354 27.82 0.52 -9.19
CA ILE A 354 28.28 1.04 -7.90
C ILE A 354 29.03 2.36 -8.10
N ARG A 355 29.99 2.42 -9.07
CA ARG A 355 30.71 3.66 -9.37
C ARG A 355 29.77 4.79 -9.79
N PHE A 356 28.76 4.49 -10.61
CA PHE A 356 27.73 5.45 -10.98
C PHE A 356 27.06 6.03 -9.74
N MET A 357 26.55 5.19 -8.85
CA MET A 357 25.85 5.67 -7.66
C MET A 357 26.73 6.46 -6.71
N ASP A 358 27.98 6.02 -6.53
CA ASP A 358 28.96 6.69 -5.64
C ASP A 358 29.41 8.06 -6.18
N ASN A 359 29.19 8.36 -7.45
CA ASN A 359 29.52 9.63 -8.10
C ASN A 359 28.32 10.60 -8.20
N LEU A 360 27.15 10.24 -7.69
CA LEU A 360 26.01 11.17 -7.60
C LEU A 360 26.31 12.29 -6.59
N ASP A 361 25.87 13.50 -6.89
CA ASP A 361 26.13 14.69 -6.07
C ASP A 361 25.06 14.89 -4.99
N PHE A 362 23.81 15.05 -5.39
CA PHE A 362 22.70 15.24 -4.43
C PHE A 362 21.73 14.08 -4.34
N ILE A 363 21.64 13.22 -5.36
CA ILE A 363 20.77 12.03 -5.32
C ILE A 363 21.31 11.06 -4.28
N SER A 364 20.52 10.80 -3.24
CA SER A 364 20.97 10.03 -2.08
C SER A 364 20.79 8.52 -2.27
N ILE A 365 21.80 7.74 -1.85
CA ILE A 365 21.71 6.27 -1.76
C ILE A 365 20.99 5.92 -0.45
N VAL A 366 19.72 5.54 -0.52
CA VAL A 366 18.92 5.16 0.65
C VAL A 366 17.95 4.03 0.33
N THR A 367 17.58 3.25 1.33
CA THR A 367 16.59 2.18 1.18
C THR A 367 15.17 2.72 1.01
N HIS A 368 14.93 3.99 1.36
CA HIS A 368 13.64 4.66 1.21
C HIS A 368 13.26 4.85 -0.26
N VAL A 369 12.00 5.19 -0.51
CA VAL A 369 11.42 5.41 -1.83
C VAL A 369 10.16 6.27 -1.68
N ALA A 370 9.80 7.00 -2.74
CA ALA A 370 8.57 7.81 -2.74
C ALA A 370 8.62 8.98 -1.74
N ASP A 371 9.73 9.68 -1.74
CA ASP A 371 10.05 10.88 -0.95
C ASP A 371 10.07 12.11 -1.89
N ALA A 372 9.92 13.28 -1.35
CA ALA A 372 10.11 14.54 -2.06
C ALA A 372 11.51 14.67 -2.68
N ARG A 373 12.50 14.02 -2.08
CA ARG A 373 13.88 13.96 -2.57
C ARG A 373 14.09 12.77 -3.50
N THR A 374 14.85 12.99 -4.58
CA THR A 374 15.29 11.89 -5.45
C THR A 374 16.26 10.98 -4.69
N CYS A 375 16.04 9.69 -4.77
CA CYS A 375 16.91 8.69 -4.15
C CYS A 375 17.08 7.45 -5.02
N ILE A 376 18.16 6.71 -4.79
CA ILE A 376 18.59 5.58 -5.61
C ILE A 376 18.96 4.37 -4.77
N LEU A 377 18.80 3.19 -5.32
CA LEU A 377 19.17 1.91 -4.71
C LEU A 377 19.53 0.88 -5.78
N HIS A 378 20.58 0.10 -5.55
CA HIS A 378 20.92 -1.09 -6.33
C HIS A 378 20.63 -2.34 -5.46
N PRO A 379 19.51 -3.05 -5.66
CA PRO A 379 19.11 -4.15 -4.77
C PRO A 379 20.18 -5.22 -4.62
N ALA A 380 20.82 -5.62 -5.70
CA ALA A 380 21.83 -6.68 -5.70
C ALA A 380 23.08 -6.36 -4.84
N SER A 381 23.46 -5.08 -4.68
CA SER A 381 24.58 -4.66 -3.83
C SER A 381 24.16 -4.24 -2.43
N HIS A 382 22.86 -3.99 -2.18
CA HIS A 382 22.35 -3.46 -0.91
C HIS A 382 21.37 -4.42 -0.24
N THR A 383 20.09 -4.32 -0.55
CA THR A 383 19.01 -5.00 0.19
C THR A 383 18.94 -6.50 -0.04
N HIS A 384 19.50 -7.01 -1.13
CA HIS A 384 19.49 -8.43 -1.53
C HIS A 384 20.91 -8.99 -1.72
N ARG A 385 21.91 -8.33 -1.15
CA ARG A 385 23.33 -8.71 -1.33
C ARG A 385 23.69 -10.13 -0.88
N GLN A 386 22.87 -10.77 -0.09
CA GLN A 386 23.02 -12.16 0.34
C GLN A 386 22.55 -13.17 -0.71
N LEU A 387 21.83 -12.74 -1.75
CA LEU A 387 21.34 -13.60 -2.83
C LEU A 387 22.35 -13.71 -3.96
N SER A 388 22.46 -14.91 -4.57
CA SER A 388 23.16 -15.08 -5.84
C SER A 388 22.39 -14.43 -6.99
N ASP A 389 23.05 -14.21 -8.13
CA ASP A 389 22.39 -13.66 -9.32
C ASP A 389 21.25 -14.55 -9.84
N GLU A 390 21.34 -15.87 -9.63
CA GLU A 390 20.28 -16.82 -9.95
C GLU A 390 19.07 -16.64 -9.04
N GLN A 391 19.30 -16.55 -7.73
CA GLN A 391 18.25 -16.27 -6.75
C GLN A 391 17.61 -14.88 -6.94
N LEU A 392 18.39 -13.87 -7.36
CA LEU A 392 17.84 -12.57 -7.71
C LEU A 392 16.87 -12.67 -8.90
N ARG A 393 17.26 -13.40 -9.98
CA ARG A 393 16.39 -13.60 -11.15
C ARG A 393 15.12 -14.39 -10.79
N GLU A 394 15.23 -15.41 -9.96
CA GLU A 394 14.07 -16.15 -9.44
C GLU A 394 13.12 -15.25 -8.63
N ALA A 395 13.66 -14.28 -7.90
CA ALA A 395 12.90 -13.25 -7.21
C ALA A 395 12.39 -12.11 -8.13
N GLY A 396 12.60 -12.21 -9.45
CA GLY A 396 12.19 -11.20 -10.43
C GLY A 396 13.02 -9.92 -10.41
N ILE A 397 14.24 -9.97 -9.83
CA ILE A 397 15.17 -8.83 -9.73
C ILE A 397 16.34 -9.07 -10.67
N ALA A 398 16.51 -8.23 -11.69
CA ALA A 398 17.70 -8.28 -12.52
C ALA A 398 18.93 -7.91 -11.69
N PRO A 399 20.08 -8.64 -11.82
CA PRO A 399 21.30 -8.35 -11.04
C PRO A 399 21.88 -6.96 -11.28
N ASP A 400 21.59 -6.35 -12.42
CA ASP A 400 21.98 -5.00 -12.84
C ASP A 400 20.91 -3.94 -12.55
N LEU A 401 19.79 -4.30 -11.91
CA LEU A 401 18.67 -3.40 -11.65
C LEU A 401 19.08 -2.28 -10.69
N ILE A 402 18.94 -1.05 -11.15
CA ILE A 402 19.00 0.17 -10.34
C ILE A 402 17.56 0.68 -10.19
N ARG A 403 17.13 0.94 -8.95
CA ARG A 403 15.84 1.57 -8.65
C ARG A 403 16.05 3.04 -8.33
N LEU A 404 15.51 3.91 -9.15
CA LEU A 404 15.48 5.37 -8.95
C LEU A 404 14.09 5.78 -8.50
N SER A 405 13.99 6.45 -7.36
CA SER A 405 12.78 7.13 -6.89
C SER A 405 12.93 8.61 -7.16
N VAL A 406 12.29 9.07 -8.20
CA VAL A 406 12.37 10.46 -8.67
C VAL A 406 11.56 11.37 -7.75
N GLY A 407 12.21 12.40 -7.22
CA GLY A 407 11.63 13.40 -6.34
C GLY A 407 10.92 14.53 -7.09
N ILE A 408 10.71 15.64 -6.37
CA ILE A 408 10.02 16.82 -6.88
C ILE A 408 10.96 18.01 -7.13
N GLU A 409 12.27 17.78 -7.15
CA GLU A 409 13.28 18.75 -7.51
C GLU A 409 13.11 19.21 -8.97
N ASN A 410 13.88 20.19 -9.39
CA ASN A 410 13.96 20.54 -10.80
C ASN A 410 14.46 19.35 -11.63
N VAL A 411 13.71 18.93 -12.63
CA VAL A 411 14.03 17.74 -13.43
C VAL A 411 15.37 17.86 -14.17
N ASN A 412 15.76 19.08 -14.57
CA ASN A 412 17.05 19.29 -15.25
C ASN A 412 18.23 19.06 -14.30
N ASP A 413 18.09 19.41 -13.02
CA ASP A 413 19.10 19.15 -12.01
C ASP A 413 19.22 17.63 -11.74
N ILE A 414 18.10 16.90 -11.66
CA ILE A 414 18.07 15.45 -11.53
C ILE A 414 18.81 14.79 -12.71
N ILE A 415 18.48 15.19 -13.94
CA ILE A 415 19.12 14.66 -15.15
C ILE A 415 20.62 15.00 -15.18
N ALA A 416 20.99 16.22 -14.84
CA ALA A 416 22.39 16.64 -14.82
C ALA A 416 23.23 15.85 -13.81
N ASP A 417 22.67 15.56 -12.62
CA ASP A 417 23.36 14.74 -11.61
C ASP A 417 23.54 13.30 -12.10
N ILE A 418 22.53 12.70 -12.72
CA ILE A 418 22.62 11.36 -13.33
C ILE A 418 23.66 11.37 -14.46
N GLU A 419 23.64 12.36 -15.36
CA GLU A 419 24.55 12.46 -16.50
C GLU A 419 26.01 12.57 -16.08
N GLN A 420 26.31 13.47 -15.12
CA GLN A 420 27.67 13.65 -14.63
C GLN A 420 28.20 12.39 -13.93
N ALA A 421 27.35 11.67 -13.20
CA ALA A 421 27.71 10.41 -12.54
C ALA A 421 27.95 9.28 -13.55
N LEU A 422 27.10 9.15 -14.57
CA LEU A 422 27.30 8.21 -15.68
C LEU A 422 28.61 8.46 -16.42
N ASN A 423 29.01 9.72 -16.57
CA ASN A 423 30.26 10.05 -17.27
C ASN A 423 31.55 9.69 -16.48
N LYS A 424 31.41 9.42 -15.18
CA LYS A 424 32.51 8.99 -14.30
C LYS A 424 32.50 7.47 -14.01
N ALA A 425 31.43 6.76 -14.39
CA ALA A 425 31.27 5.32 -14.16
C ALA A 425 31.99 4.42 -15.17
#